data_753e6cf63960f773279224400a04a596
#
_entry.id   753e6cf63960f773279224400a04a596
#
_cell.length_a   1.000
_cell.length_b   1.000
_cell.length_c   1.000
_cell.angle_alpha   90.00
_cell.angle_beta   90.00
_cell.angle_gamma   90.00
#
_symmetry.space_group_name_H-M   'P 1'
#
loop_
_entity.id
_entity.type
_entity.pdbx_description
1 polymer ?
#
loop_
_entity_poly.entity_id
_entity_poly.type
_entity_poly.pdbx_seq_one_letter_code
_entity_poly.pdbx_strand_id
1 'polypeptide(L)'
;MKNYRKYAKQYFLPKEVCRDWVARDALDEAPVWCSVDLRDGNQALVDPMVVEEKIEMFQYLIKLGFKEIEVGFPAASQIEFDFLRHLIEHDMIPDDVYVQVLTQCREELIARTFESIQGCKQAIVHIYNSTSTLQRDVVFHMDRPHIVDIAVKGTELVKKYAADFPGKIVLEYSPESFTG
;
A
#
# COMPACT_ATOMS: atom_id res chain seq x y z
N MET A 1 25.73 11.13 21.04
CA MET A 1 24.32 11.47 21.31
C MET A 1 23.94 11.09 22.74
N LYS A 2 23.52 12.06 23.57
CA LYS A 2 23.10 11.77 24.96
C LYS A 2 21.61 11.42 25.10
N ASN A 3 20.85 11.42 24.00
CA ASN A 3 19.39 11.29 24.02
C ASN A 3 18.85 9.87 23.87
N TYR A 4 19.71 8.84 23.83
CA TYR A 4 19.25 7.44 23.76
C TYR A 4 18.38 7.01 24.93
N ARG A 5 18.51 7.69 26.10
CA ARG A 5 17.74 7.39 27.32
C ARG A 5 16.25 7.77 27.21
N LYS A 6 15.87 8.61 26.22
CA LYS A 6 14.45 8.90 25.97
C LYS A 6 13.67 7.71 25.39
N TYR A 7 14.39 6.73 24.85
CA TYR A 7 13.80 5.50 24.34
C TYR A 7 13.78 4.48 25.47
N ALA A 8 12.71 4.46 26.25
CA ALA A 8 12.51 3.43 27.28
C ALA A 8 12.31 2.07 26.60
N LYS A 9 12.87 1.01 27.21
CA LYS A 9 12.55 -0.36 26.78
C LYS A 9 11.08 -0.64 27.11
N GLN A 10 10.27 -0.80 26.10
CA GLN A 10 8.90 -1.26 26.26
C GLN A 10 8.86 -2.74 25.86
N TYR A 11 8.36 -3.56 26.78
CA TYR A 11 8.12 -4.97 26.52
C TYR A 11 6.63 -5.17 26.29
N PHE A 12 6.30 -5.59 25.07
CA PHE A 12 4.95 -6.00 24.75
C PHE A 12 4.95 -7.52 24.52
N LEU A 13 4.19 -8.22 25.33
CA LEU A 13 3.91 -9.64 25.11
C LEU A 13 2.52 -9.71 24.44
N PRO A 14 2.42 -10.24 23.23
CA PRO A 14 1.12 -10.45 22.60
C PRO A 14 0.30 -11.42 23.46
N LYS A 15 -1.00 -11.12 23.62
CA LYS A 15 -1.92 -11.94 24.40
C LYS A 15 -2.11 -13.34 23.80
N GLU A 16 -2.03 -13.41 22.47
CA GLU A 16 -2.10 -14.66 21.71
C GLU A 16 -0.83 -14.81 20.88
N VAL A 17 -0.25 -15.99 20.91
CA VAL A 17 0.94 -16.32 20.12
C VAL A 17 0.51 -17.29 19.03
N CYS A 18 0.46 -16.80 17.80
CA CYS A 18 0.36 -17.68 16.64
C CYS A 18 1.70 -18.42 16.47
N ARG A 19 1.69 -19.74 16.59
CA ARG A 19 2.90 -20.58 16.50
C ARG A 19 3.05 -21.25 15.14
N ASP A 20 2.09 -21.12 14.26
CA ASP A 20 2.05 -21.86 13.00
C ASP A 20 3.27 -21.56 12.11
N TRP A 21 3.69 -20.29 12.07
CA TRP A 21 4.89 -19.88 11.32
C TRP A 21 6.19 -20.27 12.04
N VAL A 22 6.21 -20.34 13.36
CA VAL A 22 7.39 -20.74 14.16
C VAL A 22 7.63 -22.25 14.07
N ALA A 23 6.56 -23.01 13.85
CA ALA A 23 6.62 -24.48 13.74
C ALA A 23 7.13 -24.96 12.38
N ARG A 24 7.31 -24.07 11.40
CA ARG A 24 7.85 -24.41 10.09
C ARG A 24 9.38 -24.34 10.11
N ASP A 25 10.01 -25.39 9.66
CA ASP A 25 11.47 -25.45 9.55
C ASP A 25 11.99 -24.74 8.30
N ALA A 26 11.16 -24.62 7.25
CA ALA A 26 11.49 -23.97 5.99
C ALA A 26 10.22 -23.39 5.32
N LEU A 27 10.43 -22.49 4.35
CA LEU A 27 9.40 -22.08 3.39
C LEU A 27 9.49 -23.04 2.19
N ASP A 28 8.38 -23.71 1.89
CA ASP A 28 8.29 -24.67 0.78
C ASP A 28 8.09 -23.97 -0.57
N GLU A 29 7.57 -22.74 -0.56
CA GLU A 29 7.31 -21.92 -1.75
C GLU A 29 7.96 -20.54 -1.58
N ALA A 30 8.49 -20.00 -2.67
CA ALA A 30 9.02 -18.65 -2.68
C ALA A 30 7.87 -17.64 -2.50
N PRO A 31 8.07 -16.58 -1.69
CA PRO A 31 7.06 -15.52 -1.57
C PRO A 31 6.90 -14.76 -2.89
N VAL A 32 5.71 -14.23 -3.12
CA VAL A 32 5.50 -13.26 -4.19
C VAL A 32 6.19 -11.96 -3.80
N TRP A 33 6.98 -11.41 -4.73
CA TRP A 33 7.69 -10.16 -4.53
C TRP A 33 6.89 -8.99 -5.11
N CYS A 34 6.64 -7.99 -4.26
CA CYS A 34 6.10 -6.70 -4.69
C CYS A 34 7.25 -5.68 -4.83
N SER A 35 7.36 -5.03 -6.00
CA SER A 35 8.26 -3.89 -6.16
C SER A 35 7.59 -2.62 -5.66
N VAL A 36 8.30 -1.86 -4.84
CA VAL A 36 7.88 -0.53 -4.36
C VAL A 36 8.76 0.60 -4.94
N ASP A 37 9.55 0.31 -5.96
CA ASP A 37 10.50 1.25 -6.55
C ASP A 37 9.81 2.49 -7.14
N LEU A 38 8.66 2.30 -7.80
CA LEU A 38 7.89 3.39 -8.42
C LEU A 38 7.12 4.26 -7.42
N ARG A 39 6.92 3.80 -6.18
CA ARG A 39 6.28 4.57 -5.12
C ARG A 39 7.29 5.02 -4.07
N ASP A 40 7.73 4.17 -3.15
CA ASP A 40 8.68 4.53 -2.07
C ASP A 40 10.05 4.88 -2.63
N GLY A 41 10.54 4.12 -3.61
CA GLY A 41 11.81 4.40 -4.27
C GLY A 41 11.79 5.77 -4.95
N ASN A 42 10.78 6.03 -5.77
CA ASN A 42 10.61 7.31 -6.46
C ASN A 42 10.41 8.48 -5.48
N GLN A 43 9.66 8.28 -4.41
CA GLN A 43 9.42 9.29 -3.38
C GLN A 43 10.70 9.69 -2.64
N ALA A 44 11.69 8.81 -2.57
CA ALA A 44 12.97 9.06 -1.92
C ALA A 44 13.98 9.81 -2.80
N LEU A 45 13.70 9.98 -4.10
CA LEU A 45 14.57 10.71 -5.01
C LEU A 45 14.49 12.22 -4.76
N VAL A 46 15.62 12.92 -4.94
CA VAL A 46 15.68 14.40 -4.90
C VAL A 46 14.85 14.98 -6.04
N ASP A 47 15.02 14.43 -7.23
CA ASP A 47 14.24 14.73 -8.42
C ASP A 47 13.42 13.47 -8.78
N PRO A 48 12.13 13.41 -8.45
CA PRO A 48 11.27 12.28 -8.78
C PRO A 48 11.19 12.04 -10.29
N MET A 49 11.06 10.77 -10.67
CA MET A 49 10.94 10.37 -12.07
C MET A 49 9.75 11.06 -12.76
N VAL A 50 9.97 11.53 -13.98
CA VAL A 50 8.90 11.97 -14.89
C VAL A 50 8.13 10.75 -15.42
N VAL A 51 6.98 10.99 -16.07
CA VAL A 51 6.09 9.91 -16.52
C VAL A 51 6.80 8.93 -17.46
N GLU A 52 7.62 9.43 -18.35
CA GLU A 52 8.38 8.61 -19.32
C GLU A 52 9.38 7.67 -18.63
N GLU A 53 10.08 8.17 -17.62
CA GLU A 53 11.02 7.38 -16.81
C GLU A 53 10.27 6.32 -15.97
N LYS A 54 9.10 6.68 -15.42
CA LYS A 54 8.24 5.72 -14.69
C LYS A 54 7.75 4.59 -15.62
N ILE A 55 7.39 4.90 -16.86
CA ILE A 55 6.99 3.90 -17.86
C ILE A 55 8.15 2.95 -18.16
N GLU A 56 9.34 3.50 -18.40
CA GLU A 56 10.53 2.70 -18.64
C GLU A 56 10.84 1.78 -17.44
N MET A 57 10.82 2.33 -16.23
CA MET A 57 11.04 1.57 -14.99
C MET A 57 9.98 0.47 -14.81
N PHE A 58 8.71 0.75 -15.06
CA PHE A 58 7.64 -0.24 -15.00
C PHE A 58 7.90 -1.41 -15.95
N GLN A 59 8.31 -1.13 -17.18
CA GLN A 59 8.68 -2.16 -18.14
C GLN A 59 9.89 -2.99 -17.71
N TYR A 60 10.87 -2.37 -17.04
CA TYR A 60 12.00 -3.10 -16.48
C TYR A 60 11.56 -4.04 -15.35
N LEU A 61 10.70 -3.61 -14.48
CA LEU A 61 10.17 -4.44 -13.38
C LEU A 61 9.42 -5.67 -13.92
N ILE A 62 8.64 -5.49 -14.99
CA ILE A 62 8.00 -6.62 -15.70
C ILE A 62 9.04 -7.58 -16.27
N LYS A 63 10.09 -7.07 -16.93
CA LYS A 63 11.17 -7.89 -17.49
C LYS A 63 11.96 -8.65 -16.42
N LEU A 64 12.08 -8.08 -15.22
CA LEU A 64 12.68 -8.74 -14.06
C LEU A 64 11.78 -9.84 -13.46
N GLY A 65 10.51 -9.88 -13.84
CA GLY A 65 9.57 -10.93 -13.44
C GLY A 65 8.70 -10.59 -12.24
N PHE A 66 8.68 -9.32 -11.78
CA PHE A 66 7.74 -8.90 -10.74
C PHE A 66 6.30 -9.12 -11.15
N LYS A 67 5.49 -9.63 -10.24
CA LYS A 67 4.06 -9.89 -10.44
C LYS A 67 3.17 -8.94 -9.65
N GLU A 68 3.75 -8.23 -8.70
CA GLU A 68 3.10 -7.15 -7.95
C GLU A 68 4.01 -5.92 -8.01
N ILE A 69 3.46 -4.78 -8.44
CA ILE A 69 4.23 -3.53 -8.62
C ILE A 69 3.40 -2.38 -8.05
N GLU A 70 3.88 -1.77 -6.96
CA GLU A 70 3.25 -0.59 -6.39
C GLU A 70 3.66 0.64 -7.22
N VAL A 71 2.69 1.15 -7.98
CA VAL A 71 2.92 2.17 -9.02
C VAL A 71 2.83 3.60 -8.50
N GLY A 72 2.23 3.81 -7.32
CA GLY A 72 2.15 5.13 -6.71
C GLY A 72 0.92 5.35 -5.84
N PHE A 73 0.64 6.64 -5.56
CA PHE A 73 -0.51 7.11 -4.81
C PHE A 73 -1.39 8.03 -5.69
N PRO A 74 -2.18 7.45 -6.62
CA PRO A 74 -2.91 8.22 -7.63
C PRO A 74 -3.93 9.21 -7.05
N ALA A 75 -4.45 8.94 -5.85
CA ALA A 75 -5.37 9.86 -5.18
C ALA A 75 -4.68 11.12 -4.62
N ALA A 76 -3.37 11.11 -4.40
CA ALA A 76 -2.62 12.22 -3.83
C ALA A 76 -1.93 13.09 -4.90
N SER A 77 -1.70 12.56 -6.10
CA SER A 77 -0.94 13.23 -7.17
C SER A 77 -1.57 13.02 -8.53
N GLN A 78 -1.78 14.10 -9.27
CA GLN A 78 -2.29 14.02 -10.63
C GLN A 78 -1.29 13.33 -11.56
N ILE A 79 0.01 13.54 -11.38
CA ILE A 79 1.06 12.87 -12.18
C ILE A 79 0.97 11.34 -12.01
N GLU A 80 0.74 10.87 -10.78
CA GLU A 80 0.63 9.44 -10.51
C GLU A 80 -0.70 8.86 -11.03
N PHE A 81 -1.76 9.66 -10.98
CA PHE A 81 -3.02 9.31 -11.61
C PHE A 81 -2.86 9.15 -13.12
N ASP A 82 -2.27 10.14 -13.78
CA ASP A 82 -2.06 10.14 -15.23
C ASP A 82 -1.12 9.03 -15.68
N PHE A 83 -0.06 8.75 -14.91
CA PHE A 83 0.83 7.63 -15.15
C PHE A 83 0.09 6.28 -15.15
N LEU A 84 -0.71 6.02 -14.12
CA LEU A 84 -1.49 4.78 -14.04
C LEU A 84 -2.52 4.70 -15.17
N ARG A 85 -3.23 5.80 -15.47
CA ARG A 85 -4.15 5.85 -16.60
C ARG A 85 -3.45 5.53 -17.92
N HIS A 86 -2.25 6.09 -18.12
CA HIS A 86 -1.44 5.80 -19.29
C HIS A 86 -1.15 4.29 -19.42
N LEU A 87 -0.72 3.63 -18.34
CA LEU A 87 -0.45 2.19 -18.36
C LEU A 87 -1.69 1.38 -18.77
N ILE A 88 -2.86 1.76 -18.25
CA ILE A 88 -4.13 1.05 -18.51
C ILE A 88 -4.60 1.31 -19.96
N GLU A 89 -4.63 2.55 -20.39
CA GLU A 89 -5.17 2.97 -21.68
C GLU A 89 -4.32 2.49 -22.86
N HIS A 90 -3.03 2.22 -22.62
CA HIS A 90 -2.13 1.68 -23.65
C HIS A 90 -1.88 0.17 -23.50
N ASP A 91 -2.69 -0.54 -22.68
CA ASP A 91 -2.60 -2.00 -22.46
C ASP A 91 -1.17 -2.47 -22.08
N MET A 92 -0.51 -1.69 -21.21
CA MET A 92 0.89 -1.94 -20.83
C MET A 92 1.02 -2.90 -19.63
N ILE A 93 -0.09 -3.28 -18.99
CA ILE A 93 -0.11 -4.14 -17.80
C ILE A 93 -0.39 -5.59 -18.24
N PRO A 94 0.58 -6.51 -18.11
CA PRO A 94 0.36 -7.93 -18.44
C PRO A 94 -0.74 -8.57 -17.58
N ASP A 95 -1.42 -9.57 -18.12
CA ASP A 95 -2.55 -10.25 -17.46
C ASP A 95 -2.18 -10.94 -16.14
N ASP A 96 -0.90 -11.24 -15.93
CA ASP A 96 -0.37 -11.89 -14.74
C ASP A 96 0.34 -10.93 -13.77
N VAL A 97 0.20 -9.61 -14.00
CA VAL A 97 0.78 -8.55 -13.15
C VAL A 97 -0.34 -7.79 -12.45
N TYR A 98 -0.19 -7.62 -11.15
CA TYR A 98 -1.02 -6.72 -10.34
C TYR A 98 -0.34 -5.36 -10.20
N VAL A 99 -1.04 -4.31 -10.60
CA VAL A 99 -0.66 -2.96 -10.17
C VAL A 99 -1.19 -2.74 -8.76
N GLN A 100 -0.33 -2.24 -7.88
CA GLN A 100 -0.70 -1.89 -6.52
C GLN A 100 -0.77 -0.38 -6.40
N VAL A 101 -1.82 0.12 -5.75
CA VAL A 101 -2.06 1.55 -5.54
C VAL A 101 -2.28 1.83 -4.06
N LEU A 102 -1.50 2.80 -3.55
CA LEU A 102 -1.61 3.22 -2.16
C LEU A 102 -2.75 4.24 -1.98
N THR A 103 -3.46 4.15 -0.87
CA THR A 103 -4.43 5.17 -0.45
C THR A 103 -4.64 5.19 1.05
N GLN A 104 -4.96 6.35 1.62
CA GLN A 104 -5.38 6.44 3.01
C GLN A 104 -6.79 5.90 3.21
N CYS A 105 -7.12 5.48 4.44
CA CYS A 105 -8.46 5.03 4.85
C CYS A 105 -9.45 6.23 4.93
N ARG A 106 -9.67 6.92 3.81
CA ARG A 106 -10.56 8.07 3.65
C ARG A 106 -11.40 7.90 2.40
N GLU A 107 -12.71 8.14 2.52
CA GLU A 107 -13.66 7.82 1.45
C GLU A 107 -13.34 8.52 0.12
N GLU A 108 -13.03 9.82 0.17
CA GLU A 108 -12.71 10.61 -1.02
C GLU A 108 -11.43 10.12 -1.74
N LEU A 109 -10.42 9.65 -0.97
CA LEU A 109 -9.18 9.13 -1.54
C LEU A 109 -9.38 7.72 -2.09
N ILE A 110 -10.16 6.88 -1.40
CA ILE A 110 -10.51 5.53 -1.88
C ILE A 110 -11.32 5.65 -3.17
N ALA A 111 -12.32 6.54 -3.24
CA ALA A 111 -13.09 6.79 -4.44
C ALA A 111 -12.20 7.20 -5.63
N ARG A 112 -11.30 8.15 -5.40
CA ARG A 112 -10.34 8.61 -6.42
C ARG A 112 -9.38 7.51 -6.87
N THR A 113 -8.99 6.63 -5.94
CA THR A 113 -8.16 5.46 -6.26
C THR A 113 -8.92 4.52 -7.19
N PHE A 114 -10.20 4.21 -6.92
CA PHE A 114 -11.01 3.37 -7.79
C PHE A 114 -11.27 4.00 -9.16
N GLU A 115 -11.36 5.33 -9.25
CA GLU A 115 -11.38 6.03 -10.56
C GLU A 115 -10.08 5.77 -11.34
N SER A 116 -8.93 5.83 -10.68
CA SER A 116 -7.63 5.67 -11.33
C SER A 116 -7.40 4.28 -11.91
N ILE A 117 -7.94 3.22 -11.29
CA ILE A 117 -7.77 1.83 -11.73
C ILE A 117 -8.87 1.35 -12.69
N GLN A 118 -9.82 2.20 -13.07
CA GLN A 118 -10.88 1.80 -14.01
C GLN A 118 -10.30 1.23 -15.31
N GLY A 119 -10.76 0.03 -15.68
CA GLY A 119 -10.25 -0.70 -16.85
C GLY A 119 -9.10 -1.67 -16.54
N CYS A 120 -8.55 -1.69 -15.32
CA CYS A 120 -7.63 -2.74 -14.92
C CYS A 120 -8.32 -4.09 -14.85
N LYS A 121 -7.66 -5.15 -15.32
CA LYS A 121 -8.11 -6.53 -15.13
C LYS A 121 -7.97 -6.98 -13.67
N GLN A 122 -6.93 -6.49 -13.00
CA GLN A 122 -6.63 -6.79 -11.60
C GLN A 122 -5.79 -5.68 -10.96
N ALA A 123 -6.07 -5.39 -9.70
CA ALA A 123 -5.30 -4.43 -8.91
C ALA A 123 -5.27 -4.80 -7.42
N ILE A 124 -4.22 -4.35 -6.73
CA ILE A 124 -4.14 -4.37 -5.27
C ILE A 124 -4.43 -2.95 -4.78
N VAL A 125 -5.47 -2.80 -3.97
CA VAL A 125 -5.76 -1.54 -3.28
C VAL A 125 -5.16 -1.62 -1.89
N HIS A 126 -4.05 -0.92 -1.71
CA HIS A 126 -3.28 -0.89 -0.47
C HIS A 126 -3.73 0.30 0.38
N ILE A 127 -4.51 0.04 1.41
CA ILE A 127 -4.96 1.06 2.34
C ILE A 127 -4.09 1.11 3.58
N TYR A 128 -3.96 2.30 4.17
CA TYR A 128 -3.21 2.48 5.42
C TYR A 128 -3.82 3.57 6.30
N ASN A 129 -3.50 3.50 7.58
CA ASN A 129 -3.61 4.59 8.52
C ASN A 129 -2.52 4.50 9.59
N SER A 130 -2.10 5.65 10.11
CA SER A 130 -1.09 5.70 11.16
C SER A 130 -1.62 5.21 12.50
N THR A 131 -0.80 4.46 13.23
CA THR A 131 -1.21 3.76 14.47
C THR A 131 -0.37 4.07 15.70
N SER A 132 0.79 4.75 15.54
CA SER A 132 1.70 5.04 16.67
C SER A 132 1.06 5.88 17.78
N THR A 133 1.58 5.78 18.99
CA THR A 133 1.15 6.59 20.13
C THR A 133 1.21 8.08 19.79
N LEU A 134 2.30 8.54 19.16
CA LEU A 134 2.47 9.94 18.78
C LEU A 134 1.36 10.39 17.82
N GLN A 135 1.05 9.59 16.80
CA GLN A 135 0.00 9.91 15.83
C GLN A 135 -1.38 9.95 16.50
N ARG A 136 -1.67 8.99 17.36
CA ARG A 136 -2.94 8.95 18.10
C ARG A 136 -3.13 10.19 18.99
N ASP A 137 -2.10 10.53 19.75
CA ASP A 137 -2.19 11.56 20.79
C ASP A 137 -2.12 12.98 20.20
N VAL A 138 -1.27 13.20 19.18
CA VAL A 138 -0.95 14.55 18.68
C VAL A 138 -1.68 14.88 17.38
N VAL A 139 -1.86 13.91 16.47
CA VAL A 139 -2.47 14.17 15.15
C VAL A 139 -3.97 13.88 15.16
N PHE A 140 -4.36 12.68 15.61
CA PHE A 140 -5.76 12.27 15.56
C PHE A 140 -6.55 12.65 16.82
N HIS A 141 -5.88 12.82 17.96
CA HIS A 141 -6.52 12.97 19.27
C HIS A 141 -7.53 11.84 19.54
N MET A 142 -7.14 10.60 19.20
CA MET A 142 -7.97 9.40 19.25
C MET A 142 -7.31 8.29 20.05
N ASP A 143 -8.12 7.51 20.73
CA ASP A 143 -7.69 6.27 21.40
C ASP A 143 -7.55 5.09 20.40
N ARG A 144 -7.07 3.96 20.88
CA ARG A 144 -6.85 2.75 20.06
C ARG A 144 -8.12 2.25 19.37
N PRO A 145 -9.29 2.13 20.03
CA PRO A 145 -10.53 1.72 19.38
C PRO A 145 -10.90 2.59 18.16
N HIS A 146 -10.81 3.91 18.28
CA HIS A 146 -11.14 4.82 17.18
C HIS A 146 -10.14 4.72 16.01
N ILE A 147 -8.86 4.42 16.28
CA ILE A 147 -7.87 4.15 15.21
C ILE A 147 -8.17 2.82 14.50
N VAL A 148 -8.61 1.80 15.23
CA VAL A 148 -9.09 0.55 14.63
C VAL A 148 -10.32 0.80 13.75
N ASP A 149 -11.25 1.64 14.21
CA ASP A 149 -12.45 2.00 13.43
C ASP A 149 -12.12 2.66 12.09
N ILE A 150 -11.02 3.44 12.00
CA ILE A 150 -10.55 4.00 10.73
C ILE A 150 -10.20 2.88 9.75
N ALA A 151 -9.43 1.88 10.19
CA ALA A 151 -9.05 0.74 9.38
C ALA A 151 -10.26 -0.09 8.93
N VAL A 152 -11.19 -0.36 9.85
CA VAL A 152 -12.42 -1.12 9.57
C VAL A 152 -13.27 -0.40 8.53
N LYS A 153 -13.55 0.89 8.73
CA LYS A 153 -14.32 1.71 7.77
C LYS A 153 -13.65 1.80 6.41
N GLY A 154 -12.32 2.00 6.38
CA GLY A 154 -11.56 1.98 5.13
C GLY A 154 -11.68 0.66 4.38
N THR A 155 -11.58 -0.46 5.11
CA THR A 155 -11.77 -1.81 4.55
C THR A 155 -13.18 -2.01 4.00
N GLU A 156 -14.22 -1.58 4.72
CA GLU A 156 -15.62 -1.66 4.27
C GLU A 156 -15.86 -0.84 3.00
N LEU A 157 -15.27 0.36 2.92
CA LEU A 157 -15.34 1.19 1.73
C LEU A 157 -14.69 0.50 0.51
N VAL A 158 -13.47 -0.01 0.66
CA VAL A 158 -12.81 -0.75 -0.43
C VAL A 158 -13.65 -1.94 -0.87
N LYS A 159 -14.20 -2.73 0.06
CA LYS A 159 -15.10 -3.85 -0.27
C LYS A 159 -16.34 -3.39 -1.03
N LYS A 160 -16.93 -2.24 -0.65
CA LYS A 160 -18.08 -1.66 -1.35
C LYS A 160 -17.74 -1.31 -2.80
N TYR A 161 -16.63 -0.58 -3.02
CA TYR A 161 -16.20 -0.22 -4.37
C TYR A 161 -15.76 -1.43 -5.20
N ALA A 162 -15.12 -2.41 -4.56
CA ALA A 162 -14.68 -3.64 -5.22
C ALA A 162 -15.86 -4.52 -5.70
N ALA A 163 -17.00 -4.47 -5.03
CA ALA A 163 -18.18 -5.24 -5.42
C ALA A 163 -18.74 -4.84 -6.80
N ASP A 164 -18.59 -3.58 -7.17
CA ASP A 164 -19.05 -3.03 -8.46
C ASP A 164 -17.93 -2.94 -9.50
N PHE A 165 -16.70 -3.30 -9.14
CA PHE A 165 -15.55 -3.22 -10.02
C PHE A 165 -15.50 -4.44 -10.95
N PRO A 166 -15.35 -4.26 -12.28
CA PRO A 166 -15.41 -5.36 -13.25
C PRO A 166 -14.19 -6.29 -13.22
N GLY A 167 -13.07 -5.84 -12.63
CA GLY A 167 -11.83 -6.59 -12.50
C GLY A 167 -11.68 -7.26 -11.12
N LYS A 168 -10.53 -7.91 -10.91
CA LYS A 168 -10.18 -8.50 -9.61
C LYS A 168 -9.53 -7.48 -8.70
N ILE A 169 -10.06 -7.27 -7.52
CA ILE A 169 -9.47 -6.42 -6.47
C ILE A 169 -8.95 -7.29 -5.33
N VAL A 170 -7.70 -7.06 -4.96
CA VAL A 170 -7.09 -7.55 -3.73
C VAL A 170 -6.95 -6.37 -2.76
N LEU A 171 -7.36 -6.56 -1.52
CA LEU A 171 -7.20 -5.57 -0.47
C LEU A 171 -5.93 -5.88 0.32
N GLU A 172 -5.07 -4.88 0.47
CA GLU A 172 -3.95 -4.88 1.40
C GLU A 172 -4.15 -3.78 2.45
N TYR A 173 -3.80 -4.06 3.70
CA TYR A 173 -3.84 -3.07 4.78
C TYR A 173 -2.52 -3.01 5.53
N SER A 174 -2.01 -1.80 5.72
CA SER A 174 -0.82 -1.53 6.53
C SER A 174 -1.13 -0.63 7.73
N PRO A 175 -0.86 -1.08 8.97
CA PRO A 175 -0.82 -0.21 10.13
C PRO A 175 0.47 0.62 10.09
N GLU A 176 0.42 1.83 9.54
CA GLU A 176 1.59 2.69 9.41
C GLU A 176 2.13 3.10 10.78
N SER A 177 3.46 3.26 10.88
CA SER A 177 4.15 3.65 12.12
C SER A 177 3.79 2.73 13.30
N PHE A 178 3.78 1.43 13.08
CA PHE A 178 3.43 0.40 14.06
C PHE A 178 4.55 0.26 15.11
N THR A 179 4.81 1.34 15.83
CA THR A 179 5.86 1.45 16.86
C THR A 179 5.33 2.18 18.10
N GLY A 180 5.46 1.61 19.26
CA GLY A 180 5.16 2.22 20.56
C GLY A 180 3.86 1.81 21.16
#